data_bfbe4d9bcc8488e3fb261c5c6fe31889
#
_entry.id   bfbe4d9bcc8488e3fb261c5c6fe31889
#
_cell.length_a   1.000
_cell.length_b   1.000
_cell.length_c   1.000
_cell.angle_alpha   90.00
_cell.angle_beta   90.00
_cell.angle_gamma   90.00
#
_symmetry.space_group_name_H-M   'P 1'
#
loop_
_entity.id
_entity.type
_entity.pdbx_description
1 polymer ?
#
loop_
_entity_poly.entity_id
_entity_poly.type
_entity_poly.pdbx_seq_one_letter_code
_entity_poly.pdbx_strand_id
1 'polypeptide(L)'
;KPWVVQDWYKGFFRTGVTYSNSISIEGGNGKGNSARVSFKDMRNDWIVPNTGYESQNLSFSFSTRISKAVTVSGKANYYRKNSDNLPSAGYSTASPLYALIWNPSSVSVDDMYAEWSEGRIAAMNAAGTTGSGNLINPSSDNPYFMVYEQLNTQDRDRVYGNVSVNVNIWREKLTLMLRGGMDLNNDFRTQRKPQYSIGHTKGWYREQTVRNFEMNTDFMFNYKDSFGDFHLSAALGGNRMYQKFQNVTQTAENLQEPDVFLLVNVDGRLLSSNTRREKGVNSLYGYVNLSWRDMLFLDLTARNDWSSTLAPGNNSYFYPSVGVSFLLDEALGFRERAPWVDMLKLRGSWANVGNDTDPYQLTAIYSNSDFQGGYRLSSAIQNYNIKPENIESWETGIEARLFGGRIGLDVAYYDSTTTDQIITVPADWATGAASKLINAGEVNNCGVEVALDLRPVETKNWR
;
A
#
# COMPACT_ATOMS: atom_id res chain seq x y z
N LYS A 1 -25.71 32.70 -28.10
CA LYS A 1 -24.51 32.02 -28.63
C LYS A 1 -24.92 30.70 -29.30
N PRO A 2 -24.33 30.28 -30.43
CA PRO A 2 -24.55 28.96 -30.96
C PRO A 2 -24.14 27.92 -29.95
N TRP A 3 -24.86 26.83 -29.83
CA TRP A 3 -24.51 25.71 -28.97
C TRP A 3 -23.34 24.96 -29.59
N VAL A 4 -22.19 24.92 -28.85
CA VAL A 4 -20.96 24.27 -29.30
C VAL A 4 -20.45 23.40 -28.16
N VAL A 5 -20.13 22.15 -28.44
CA VAL A 5 -19.50 21.25 -27.46
C VAL A 5 -18.08 21.73 -27.18
N GLN A 6 -17.76 21.95 -25.92
CA GLN A 6 -16.46 22.42 -25.45
C GLN A 6 -15.57 21.26 -25.02
N ASP A 7 -14.29 21.37 -25.32
CA ASP A 7 -13.25 20.42 -24.86
C ASP A 7 -12.68 20.90 -23.51
N TRP A 8 -13.40 20.60 -22.44
CA TRP A 8 -13.00 21.01 -21.10
C TRP A 8 -11.77 20.23 -20.56
N TYR A 9 -11.43 19.07 -21.10
CA TYR A 9 -10.20 18.36 -20.74
C TYR A 9 -8.97 19.17 -21.07
N LYS A 10 -8.88 19.71 -22.28
CA LYS A 10 -7.72 20.51 -22.69
C LYS A 10 -7.63 21.85 -22.01
N GLY A 11 -8.78 22.44 -21.64
CA GLY A 11 -8.81 23.77 -21.04
C GLY A 11 -8.54 23.76 -19.53
N PHE A 12 -9.06 22.79 -18.80
CA PHE A 12 -8.94 22.74 -17.34
C PHE A 12 -7.60 22.12 -16.86
N PHE A 13 -7.20 21.00 -17.44
CA PHE A 13 -5.96 20.34 -17.03
C PHE A 13 -4.73 21.03 -17.62
N ARG A 14 -3.69 21.13 -16.81
CA ARG A 14 -2.37 21.67 -17.21
C ARG A 14 -1.36 20.56 -17.40
N THR A 15 -0.23 20.87 -18.03
CA THR A 15 0.91 19.95 -18.05
C THR A 15 1.47 19.83 -16.65
N GLY A 16 1.47 18.60 -16.10
CA GLY A 16 2.13 18.30 -14.83
C GLY A 16 3.64 18.23 -15.02
N VAL A 17 4.39 18.73 -14.03
CA VAL A 17 5.86 18.73 -14.05
C VAL A 17 6.39 18.12 -12.77
N THR A 18 7.38 17.24 -12.91
CA THR A 18 8.08 16.65 -11.76
C THR A 18 9.57 16.92 -11.86
N TYR A 19 10.12 17.57 -10.84
CA TYR A 19 11.55 17.72 -10.64
C TYR A 19 12.01 16.74 -9.56
N SER A 20 13.06 15.98 -9.84
CA SER A 20 13.64 15.06 -8.87
C SER A 20 15.15 15.15 -8.90
N ASN A 21 15.73 15.56 -7.79
CA ASN A 21 17.16 15.66 -7.60
C ASN A 21 17.60 14.69 -6.52
N SER A 22 18.71 13.98 -6.74
CA SER A 22 19.26 13.09 -5.73
C SER A 22 20.77 13.17 -5.70
N ILE A 23 21.30 13.11 -4.50
CA ILE A 23 22.75 12.99 -4.26
C ILE A 23 22.96 11.81 -3.32
N SER A 24 24.01 11.04 -3.56
CA SER A 24 24.44 10.00 -2.64
C SER A 24 25.95 9.96 -2.51
N ILE A 25 26.42 9.74 -1.30
CA ILE A 25 27.83 9.57 -0.96
C ILE A 25 27.97 8.21 -0.29
N GLU A 26 28.88 7.41 -0.80
CA GLU A 26 29.17 6.09 -0.28
C GLU A 26 30.68 5.96 -0.07
N GLY A 27 31.07 5.33 1.03
CA GLY A 27 32.45 5.05 1.35
C GLY A 27 32.60 3.75 2.12
N GLY A 28 33.76 3.12 1.97
CA GLY A 28 34.07 1.88 2.66
C GLY A 28 35.58 1.59 2.67
N ASN A 29 36.00 0.68 3.53
CA ASN A 29 37.40 0.33 3.68
C ASN A 29 37.81 -0.96 2.95
N GLY A 30 36.92 -1.54 2.14
CA GLY A 30 37.15 -2.82 1.45
C GLY A 30 37.23 -4.04 2.37
N LYS A 31 37.12 -3.86 3.71
CA LYS A 31 37.27 -4.92 4.73
C LYS A 31 35.94 -5.22 5.43
N GLY A 32 34.80 -4.96 4.75
CA GLY A 32 33.46 -5.22 5.27
C GLY A 32 32.83 -4.07 6.05
N ASN A 33 33.43 -2.86 5.99
CA ASN A 33 32.85 -1.66 6.54
C ASN A 33 32.47 -0.71 5.40
N SER A 34 31.21 -0.29 5.35
CA SER A 34 30.71 0.68 4.39
C SER A 34 29.62 1.53 5.02
N ALA A 35 29.49 2.75 4.54
CA ALA A 35 28.40 3.64 4.88
C ALA A 35 27.96 4.41 3.64
N ARG A 36 26.67 4.66 3.54
CA ARG A 36 26.05 5.46 2.47
C ARG A 36 25.04 6.42 3.07
N VAL A 37 25.13 7.66 2.64
CA VAL A 37 24.11 8.69 2.86
C VAL A 37 23.55 9.08 1.51
N SER A 38 22.25 9.21 1.42
CA SER A 38 21.59 9.74 0.23
C SER A 38 20.47 10.71 0.60
N PHE A 39 20.39 11.78 -0.15
CA PHE A 39 19.31 12.75 -0.06
C PHE A 39 18.61 12.85 -1.42
N LYS A 40 17.28 12.86 -1.38
CA LYS A 40 16.44 13.07 -2.56
C LYS A 40 15.43 14.15 -2.25
N ASP A 41 15.36 15.16 -3.13
CA ASP A 41 14.35 16.19 -3.15
C ASP A 41 13.48 16.01 -4.40
N MET A 42 12.17 16.11 -4.23
CA MET A 42 11.22 15.99 -5.34
C MET A 42 10.12 17.04 -5.18
N ARG A 43 9.82 17.73 -6.28
CA ARG A 43 8.67 18.64 -6.42
C ARG A 43 7.80 18.16 -7.55
N ASN A 44 6.54 18.11 -7.31
CA ASN A 44 5.56 17.65 -8.29
C ASN A 44 4.41 18.65 -8.38
N ASP A 45 4.26 19.26 -9.54
CA ASP A 45 3.06 19.98 -9.92
C ASP A 45 2.16 19.04 -10.70
N TRP A 46 0.95 18.78 -10.23
CA TRP A 46 0.03 17.87 -10.89
C TRP A 46 -0.69 18.54 -12.07
N ILE A 47 -1.39 17.70 -12.83
CA ILE A 47 -2.19 18.15 -13.97
C ILE A 47 -3.41 18.98 -13.56
N VAL A 48 -3.91 18.81 -12.34
CA VAL A 48 -5.01 19.62 -11.78
C VAL A 48 -4.44 20.96 -11.32
N PRO A 49 -5.05 22.11 -11.70
CA PRO A 49 -4.56 23.42 -11.28
C PRO A 49 -4.45 23.55 -9.76
N ASN A 50 -3.49 24.34 -9.28
CA ASN A 50 -3.24 24.61 -7.87
C ASN A 50 -3.05 23.36 -7.00
N THR A 51 -2.53 22.27 -7.56
CA THR A 51 -2.26 21.04 -6.83
C THR A 51 -0.85 20.55 -7.05
N GLY A 52 -0.29 19.91 -6.04
CA GLY A 52 1.07 19.38 -6.11
C GLY A 52 1.57 18.96 -4.74
N TYR A 53 2.83 18.55 -4.66
CA TYR A 53 3.49 18.25 -3.40
C TYR A 53 5.02 18.39 -3.52
N GLU A 54 5.64 18.58 -2.38
CA GLU A 54 7.09 18.50 -2.19
C GLU A 54 7.40 17.30 -1.31
N SER A 55 8.53 16.63 -1.57
CA SER A 55 8.97 15.56 -0.68
C SER A 55 10.50 15.49 -0.59
N GLN A 56 10.99 15.25 0.61
CA GLN A 56 12.40 15.04 0.91
C GLN A 56 12.58 13.65 1.51
N ASN A 57 13.63 12.96 1.08
CA ASN A 57 14.02 11.67 1.63
C ASN A 57 15.52 11.71 1.99
N LEU A 58 15.82 11.52 3.26
CA LEU A 58 17.16 11.29 3.77
C LEU A 58 17.30 9.82 4.13
N SER A 59 18.25 9.13 3.51
CA SER A 59 18.57 7.73 3.80
C SER A 59 19.99 7.60 4.31
N PHE A 60 20.16 6.83 5.36
CA PHE A 60 21.44 6.39 5.88
C PHE A 60 21.47 4.87 5.93
N SER A 61 22.55 4.26 5.45
CA SER A 61 22.79 2.83 5.61
C SER A 61 24.25 2.57 5.93
N PHE A 62 24.50 1.56 6.74
CA PHE A 62 25.84 1.14 7.10
C PHE A 62 25.94 -0.37 7.22
N SER A 63 27.12 -0.89 7.00
CA SER A 63 27.52 -2.25 7.35
C SER A 63 28.90 -2.18 7.98
N THR A 64 29.08 -2.83 9.11
CA THR A 64 30.37 -2.87 9.81
C THR A 64 30.65 -4.27 10.33
N ARG A 65 31.84 -4.76 10.04
CA ARG A 65 32.37 -6.01 10.59
C ARG A 65 33.10 -5.70 11.89
N ILE A 66 32.43 -5.96 13.02
CA ILE A 66 32.99 -5.74 14.36
C ILE A 66 34.08 -6.77 14.64
N SER A 67 33.88 -8.02 14.20
CA SER A 67 34.86 -9.10 14.33
C SER A 67 34.76 -10.06 13.16
N LYS A 68 35.61 -11.11 13.12
CA LYS A 68 35.44 -12.20 12.09
C LYS A 68 34.10 -12.90 12.20
N ALA A 69 33.48 -12.89 13.36
CA ALA A 69 32.20 -13.57 13.61
C ALA A 69 31.00 -12.64 13.60
N VAL A 70 31.17 -11.33 13.78
CA VAL A 70 30.02 -10.41 13.98
C VAL A 70 30.01 -9.29 12.95
N THR A 71 28.93 -9.17 12.21
CA THR A 71 28.64 -8.06 11.33
C THR A 71 27.35 -7.36 11.78
N VAL A 72 27.41 -6.04 11.89
CA VAL A 72 26.24 -5.19 12.19
C VAL A 72 25.93 -4.34 10.96
N SER A 73 24.70 -4.33 10.56
CA SER A 73 24.22 -3.47 9.47
C SER A 73 22.93 -2.78 9.87
N GLY A 74 22.69 -1.62 9.28
CA GLY A 74 21.47 -0.88 9.53
C GLY A 74 21.12 0.06 8.41
N LYS A 75 19.85 0.41 8.37
CA LYS A 75 19.28 1.39 7.45
C LYS A 75 18.26 2.23 8.19
N ALA A 76 18.35 3.54 8.05
CA ALA A 76 17.37 4.51 8.54
C ALA A 76 16.98 5.45 7.41
N ASN A 77 15.70 5.75 7.31
CA ASN A 77 15.14 6.67 6.35
C ASN A 77 14.23 7.66 7.07
N TYR A 78 14.36 8.91 6.71
CA TYR A 78 13.41 9.96 7.05
C TYR A 78 12.78 10.48 5.76
N TYR A 79 11.48 10.44 5.69
CA TYR A 79 10.69 10.92 4.56
C TYR A 79 9.71 11.97 5.02
N ARG A 80 9.81 13.15 4.42
CA ARG A 80 8.85 14.24 4.61
C ARG A 80 8.11 14.50 3.30
N LYS A 81 6.80 14.73 3.38
CA LYS A 81 5.97 15.13 2.24
C LYS A 81 5.00 16.20 2.69
N ASN A 82 5.03 17.34 1.98
CA ASN A 82 4.14 18.47 2.20
C ASN A 82 3.33 18.72 0.92
N SER A 83 2.08 19.10 1.11
CA SER A 83 1.21 19.56 0.03
C SER A 83 0.28 20.62 0.58
N ASP A 84 0.21 21.76 -0.10
CA ASP A 84 -0.73 22.82 0.23
C ASP A 84 -2.12 22.52 -0.32
N ASN A 85 -2.21 21.65 -1.33
CA ASN A 85 -3.47 21.20 -1.89
C ASN A 85 -3.32 19.85 -2.59
N LEU A 86 -3.98 18.82 -2.05
CA LEU A 86 -4.17 17.53 -2.68
C LEU A 86 -5.52 17.50 -3.40
N PRO A 87 -5.60 17.17 -4.70
CA PRO A 87 -6.88 17.11 -5.38
C PRO A 87 -7.72 15.97 -4.78
N SER A 88 -8.99 16.23 -4.56
CA SER A 88 -9.95 15.18 -4.29
C SER A 88 -10.20 14.38 -5.57
N ALA A 89 -10.21 13.07 -5.47
CA ALA A 89 -10.41 12.14 -6.57
C ALA A 89 -11.65 11.27 -6.35
N GLY A 90 -12.11 10.63 -7.42
CA GLY A 90 -13.23 9.71 -7.39
C GLY A 90 -14.58 10.36 -7.74
N TYR A 91 -15.64 9.55 -7.68
CA TYR A 91 -17.01 9.96 -7.99
C TYR A 91 -17.66 10.62 -6.77
N SER A 92 -17.33 11.89 -6.56
CA SER A 92 -17.76 12.67 -5.40
C SER A 92 -17.91 14.15 -5.78
N THR A 93 -18.89 14.83 -5.19
CA THR A 93 -19.08 16.29 -5.34
C THR A 93 -17.89 17.12 -4.85
N ALA A 94 -16.94 16.51 -4.15
CA ALA A 94 -15.67 17.14 -3.77
C ALA A 94 -14.58 17.01 -4.84
N SER A 95 -14.84 16.31 -5.96
CA SER A 95 -13.86 16.10 -7.03
C SER A 95 -14.08 17.10 -8.17
N PRO A 96 -13.05 17.85 -8.61
CA PRO A 96 -13.17 18.75 -9.76
C PRO A 96 -13.50 17.98 -11.05
N LEU A 97 -13.07 16.72 -11.18
CA LEU A 97 -13.43 15.88 -12.32
C LEU A 97 -14.93 15.56 -12.34
N TYR A 98 -15.54 15.30 -11.18
CA TYR A 98 -16.98 15.12 -11.08
C TYR A 98 -17.73 16.37 -11.53
N ALA A 99 -17.31 17.54 -11.06
CA ALA A 99 -17.90 18.81 -11.46
C ALA A 99 -17.83 19.03 -12.98
N LEU A 100 -16.68 18.75 -13.60
CA LEU A 100 -16.47 18.88 -15.05
C LEU A 100 -17.37 17.93 -15.85
N ILE A 101 -17.49 16.66 -15.43
CA ILE A 101 -18.31 15.65 -16.15
C ILE A 101 -19.80 16.03 -16.15
N TRP A 102 -20.28 16.59 -15.04
CA TRP A 102 -21.70 16.94 -14.88
C TRP A 102 -22.06 18.36 -15.32
N ASN A 103 -21.09 19.18 -15.72
CA ASN A 103 -21.38 20.48 -16.32
C ASN A 103 -21.95 20.32 -17.74
N PRO A 104 -22.86 21.22 -18.15
CA PRO A 104 -23.35 21.24 -19.52
C PRO A 104 -22.19 21.37 -20.52
N SER A 105 -22.17 20.52 -21.53
CA SER A 105 -21.09 20.48 -22.53
C SER A 105 -20.91 21.75 -23.35
N SER A 106 -21.87 22.69 -23.30
CA SER A 106 -21.81 24.00 -23.94
C SER A 106 -21.12 25.09 -23.11
N VAL A 107 -20.79 24.81 -21.84
CA VAL A 107 -20.11 25.73 -20.96
C VAL A 107 -18.61 25.61 -21.18
N SER A 108 -17.95 26.71 -21.48
CA SER A 108 -16.51 26.71 -21.67
C SER A 108 -15.75 26.73 -20.33
N VAL A 109 -14.52 26.24 -20.37
CA VAL A 109 -13.60 26.32 -19.22
C VAL A 109 -13.31 27.77 -18.86
N ASP A 110 -13.22 28.66 -19.85
CA ASP A 110 -13.01 30.09 -19.64
C ASP A 110 -14.21 30.73 -18.94
N ASP A 111 -15.45 30.35 -19.28
CA ASP A 111 -16.64 30.82 -18.56
C ASP A 111 -16.61 30.36 -17.09
N MET A 112 -16.19 29.12 -16.80
CA MET A 112 -16.02 28.62 -15.43
C MET A 112 -14.92 29.36 -14.67
N TYR A 113 -13.79 29.64 -15.34
CA TYR A 113 -12.70 30.41 -14.75
C TYR A 113 -13.12 31.86 -14.45
N ALA A 114 -13.81 32.52 -15.38
CA ALA A 114 -14.32 33.88 -15.21
C ALA A 114 -15.36 33.94 -14.06
N GLU A 115 -16.24 32.96 -13.96
CA GLU A 115 -17.22 32.87 -12.87
C GLU A 115 -16.55 32.90 -11.48
N TRP A 116 -15.43 32.20 -11.34
CA TRP A 116 -14.65 32.19 -10.09
C TRP A 116 -13.77 33.45 -9.97
N SER A 117 -12.96 33.79 -10.98
CA SER A 117 -11.91 34.82 -10.90
C SER A 117 -12.44 36.26 -10.86
N GLU A 118 -13.60 36.51 -11.45
CA GLU A 118 -14.27 37.80 -11.41
C GLU A 118 -15.11 38.04 -10.15
N GLY A 119 -15.08 37.09 -9.19
CA GLY A 119 -15.80 37.21 -7.93
C GLY A 119 -17.32 37.10 -8.07
N ARG A 120 -17.85 36.55 -9.16
CA ARG A 120 -19.31 36.39 -9.38
C ARG A 120 -19.95 35.50 -8.33
N ILE A 121 -19.22 34.45 -7.91
CA ILE A 121 -19.65 33.57 -6.83
C ILE A 121 -19.80 34.35 -5.53
N ALA A 122 -18.79 35.15 -5.17
CA ALA A 122 -18.82 36.00 -3.96
C ALA A 122 -19.91 37.04 -4.01
N ALA A 123 -20.15 37.66 -5.18
CA ALA A 123 -21.18 38.68 -5.36
C ALA A 123 -22.62 38.09 -5.22
N MET A 124 -22.86 36.89 -5.74
CA MET A 124 -24.15 36.21 -5.57
C MET A 124 -24.39 35.81 -4.12
N ASN A 125 -23.36 35.40 -3.44
CA ASN A 125 -23.42 35.04 -2.05
C ASN A 125 -23.71 36.24 -1.16
N ALA A 126 -23.10 37.38 -1.44
CA ALA A 126 -23.40 38.65 -0.75
C ALA A 126 -24.85 39.14 -1.00
N ALA A 127 -25.47 38.79 -2.13
CA ALA A 127 -26.84 39.10 -2.45
C ALA A 127 -27.87 38.15 -1.82
N GLY A 128 -27.44 37.16 -1.01
CA GLY A 128 -28.31 36.20 -0.32
C GLY A 128 -28.95 35.18 -1.28
N THR A 129 -28.51 35.10 -2.50
CA THR A 129 -28.92 34.05 -3.43
C THR A 129 -28.07 32.81 -3.12
N THR A 130 -28.70 31.70 -2.80
CA THR A 130 -28.04 30.46 -2.40
C THR A 130 -26.98 30.05 -3.42
N GLY A 131 -25.71 30.37 -3.10
CA GLY A 131 -24.60 29.92 -3.91
C GLY A 131 -24.25 28.49 -3.57
N SER A 132 -24.42 27.59 -4.51
CA SER A 132 -23.44 26.54 -4.70
C SER A 132 -22.27 27.27 -5.36
N GLY A 133 -21.04 27.11 -4.96
CA GLY A 133 -19.89 27.73 -5.65
C GLY A 133 -19.82 27.46 -7.17
N ASN A 134 -20.97 27.30 -7.81
CA ASN A 134 -21.17 27.08 -9.24
C ASN A 134 -22.54 27.63 -9.70
N LEU A 135 -22.50 28.69 -10.49
CA LEU A 135 -23.70 29.34 -11.03
C LEU A 135 -24.36 28.53 -12.15
N ILE A 136 -23.64 27.62 -12.78
CA ILE A 136 -24.05 26.90 -13.96
C ILE A 136 -24.65 25.55 -13.60
N ASN A 137 -24.08 24.87 -12.60
CA ASN A 137 -24.55 23.57 -12.13
C ASN A 137 -24.76 23.60 -10.61
N PRO A 138 -25.98 23.68 -10.11
CA PRO A 138 -26.25 23.73 -8.67
C PRO A 138 -25.97 22.42 -7.95
N SER A 139 -25.63 21.35 -8.67
CA SER A 139 -25.36 20.02 -8.09
C SER A 139 -23.87 19.80 -7.73
N SER A 140 -22.98 20.71 -8.13
CA SER A 140 -21.55 20.66 -7.80
C SER A 140 -20.98 22.05 -7.69
N ASP A 141 -19.91 22.22 -6.91
CA ASP A 141 -19.15 23.48 -6.90
C ASP A 141 -18.40 23.68 -8.21
N ASN A 142 -18.12 24.95 -8.54
CA ASN A 142 -17.27 25.30 -9.68
C ASN A 142 -15.88 24.65 -9.55
N PRO A 143 -15.35 23.97 -10.59
CA PRO A 143 -14.07 23.26 -10.48
C PRO A 143 -12.89 24.16 -10.12
N TYR A 144 -12.88 25.44 -10.54
CA TYR A 144 -11.85 26.40 -10.13
C TYR A 144 -12.02 26.84 -8.69
N PHE A 145 -13.24 27.10 -8.23
CA PHE A 145 -13.52 27.35 -6.82
C PHE A 145 -13.05 26.17 -5.95
N MET A 146 -13.27 24.93 -6.40
CA MET A 146 -12.81 23.75 -5.67
C MET A 146 -11.28 23.70 -5.54
N VAL A 147 -10.55 23.92 -6.62
CA VAL A 147 -9.08 23.77 -6.58
C VAL A 147 -8.33 24.95 -5.98
N TYR A 148 -8.94 26.15 -5.95
CA TYR A 148 -8.29 27.34 -5.41
C TYR A 148 -8.76 27.72 -3.99
N GLU A 149 -9.99 27.36 -3.63
CA GLU A 149 -10.59 27.76 -2.35
C GLU A 149 -10.81 26.57 -1.38
N GLN A 150 -11.18 25.40 -1.89
CA GLN A 150 -11.38 24.18 -1.08
C GLN A 150 -10.07 23.41 -0.96
N LEU A 151 -9.18 23.86 -0.10
CA LEU A 151 -7.84 23.29 -0.01
C LEU A 151 -7.78 22.07 0.92
N ASN A 152 -7.02 21.07 0.48
CA ASN A 152 -6.72 19.86 1.22
C ASN A 152 -5.21 19.78 1.46
N THR A 153 -4.74 20.18 2.64
CA THR A 153 -3.31 20.13 2.95
C THR A 153 -2.89 18.78 3.49
N GLN A 154 -1.63 18.46 3.32
CA GLN A 154 -0.98 17.30 3.93
C GLN A 154 0.41 17.66 4.41
N ASP A 155 0.73 17.32 5.65
CA ASP A 155 2.07 17.37 6.23
C ASP A 155 2.38 15.99 6.83
N ARG A 156 3.31 15.26 6.21
CA ARG A 156 3.59 13.87 6.53
C ARG A 156 5.06 13.67 6.83
N ASP A 157 5.33 13.15 8.02
CA ASP A 157 6.65 12.71 8.46
C ASP A 157 6.65 11.19 8.66
N ARG A 158 7.66 10.51 8.11
CA ARG A 158 7.85 9.07 8.28
C ARG A 158 9.30 8.75 8.58
N VAL A 159 9.52 8.01 9.64
CA VAL A 159 10.81 7.42 9.99
C VAL A 159 10.69 5.91 9.92
N TYR A 160 11.54 5.28 9.11
CA TYR A 160 11.56 3.83 9.02
C TYR A 160 12.97 3.29 8.80
N GLY A 161 13.19 2.10 9.33
CA GLY A 161 14.49 1.48 9.20
C GLY A 161 14.61 0.19 9.99
N ASN A 162 15.80 -0.37 9.96
CA ASN A 162 16.13 -1.57 10.71
C ASN A 162 17.62 -1.60 11.07
N VAL A 163 17.90 -2.39 12.11
CA VAL A 163 19.26 -2.78 12.48
C VAL A 163 19.30 -4.29 12.56
N SER A 164 20.33 -4.90 11.99
CA SER A 164 20.56 -6.34 12.05
C SER A 164 21.98 -6.66 12.54
N VAL A 165 22.06 -7.70 13.34
CA VAL A 165 23.30 -8.30 13.82
C VAL A 165 23.37 -9.71 13.26
N ASN A 166 24.41 -9.98 12.47
CA ASN A 166 24.68 -11.31 11.93
C ASN A 166 25.89 -11.89 12.66
N VAL A 167 25.70 -13.05 13.26
CA VAL A 167 26.73 -13.77 14.04
C VAL A 167 27.06 -15.07 13.32
N ASN A 168 28.30 -15.24 12.90
CA ASN A 168 28.83 -16.50 12.42
C ASN A 168 29.17 -17.39 13.62
N ILE A 169 28.33 -18.43 13.84
CA ILE A 169 28.47 -19.32 14.99
C ILE A 169 29.47 -20.44 14.69
N TRP A 170 29.41 -21.02 13.49
CA TRP A 170 30.24 -22.14 13.15
C TRP A 170 30.68 -22.10 11.67
N ARG A 171 31.98 -21.76 11.46
CA ARG A 171 32.71 -21.89 10.17
C ARG A 171 31.91 -21.42 8.93
N GLU A 172 31.14 -20.34 9.07
CA GLU A 172 30.25 -19.81 8.03
C GLU A 172 29.11 -20.76 7.61
N LYS A 173 29.05 -21.97 8.18
CA LYS A 173 27.98 -22.93 7.95
C LYS A 173 26.72 -22.59 8.74
N LEU A 174 26.89 -22.16 10.00
CA LEU A 174 25.79 -21.77 10.88
C LEU A 174 25.91 -20.31 11.26
N THR A 175 24.88 -19.53 10.92
CA THR A 175 24.79 -18.12 11.27
C THR A 175 23.49 -17.82 12.02
N LEU A 176 23.55 -16.85 12.92
CA LEU A 176 22.39 -16.25 13.57
C LEU A 176 22.23 -14.82 13.12
N MET A 177 21.05 -14.48 12.62
CA MET A 177 20.61 -13.11 12.38
C MET A 177 19.63 -12.69 13.49
N LEU A 178 19.88 -11.52 14.07
CA LEU A 178 18.93 -10.80 14.92
C LEU A 178 18.62 -9.47 14.23
N ARG A 179 17.35 -9.14 14.08
CA ARG A 179 16.93 -7.90 13.41
C ARG A 179 15.79 -7.22 14.16
N GLY A 180 15.92 -5.91 14.36
CA GLY A 180 14.84 -5.03 14.80
C GLY A 180 14.53 -4.02 13.71
N GLY A 181 13.26 -3.87 13.35
CA GLY A 181 12.78 -2.90 12.36
C GLY A 181 11.63 -2.08 12.93
N MET A 182 11.53 -0.83 12.48
CA MET A 182 10.50 0.11 12.91
C MET A 182 10.04 0.96 11.72
N ASP A 183 8.74 1.25 11.67
CA ASP A 183 8.11 2.22 10.78
C ASP A 183 7.15 3.10 11.58
N LEU A 184 7.43 4.39 11.63
CA LEU A 184 6.61 5.40 12.27
C LEU A 184 6.20 6.44 11.23
N ASN A 185 4.90 6.58 11.02
CA ASN A 185 4.32 7.56 10.13
C ASN A 185 3.34 8.46 10.89
N ASN A 186 3.52 9.77 10.78
CA ASN A 186 2.61 10.79 11.26
C ASN A 186 2.16 11.64 10.06
N ASP A 187 0.86 11.72 9.84
CA ASP A 187 0.25 12.38 8.69
C ASP A 187 -0.82 13.35 9.22
N PHE A 188 -0.50 14.63 9.21
CA PHE A 188 -1.40 15.71 9.56
C PHE A 188 -2.04 16.29 8.30
N ARG A 189 -3.36 16.42 8.32
CA ARG A 189 -4.14 16.90 7.19
C ARG A 189 -5.12 17.95 7.64
N THR A 190 -5.28 18.99 6.83
CA THR A 190 -6.39 19.92 6.96
C THR A 190 -7.24 19.91 5.71
N GLN A 191 -8.51 20.13 5.87
CA GLN A 191 -9.45 20.28 4.77
C GLN A 191 -10.35 21.47 5.07
N ARG A 192 -10.55 22.33 4.10
CA ARG A 192 -11.40 23.51 4.23
C ARG A 192 -12.37 23.64 3.08
N LYS A 193 -13.53 24.13 3.39
CA LYS A 193 -14.54 24.57 2.41
C LYS A 193 -15.01 25.96 2.81
N PRO A 194 -14.85 26.96 1.92
CA PRO A 194 -15.32 28.30 2.16
C PRO A 194 -16.83 28.35 2.34
N GLN A 195 -17.32 29.48 2.84
CA GLN A 195 -18.73 29.79 2.85
C GLN A 195 -19.33 29.61 1.43
N TYR A 196 -20.55 29.10 1.37
CA TYR A 196 -21.32 28.82 0.16
C TYR A 196 -20.86 27.62 -0.67
N SER A 197 -19.89 26.84 -0.20
CA SER A 197 -19.64 25.52 -0.78
C SER A 197 -20.89 24.65 -0.65
N ILE A 198 -21.08 23.77 -1.63
CA ILE A 198 -22.19 22.82 -1.66
C ILE A 198 -22.27 22.03 -0.35
N GLY A 199 -23.45 22.04 0.29
CA GLY A 199 -23.68 21.40 1.58
C GLY A 199 -23.01 22.09 2.79
N HIS A 200 -22.29 23.19 2.60
CA HIS A 200 -21.56 23.93 3.63
C HIS A 200 -21.72 25.43 3.51
N THR A 201 -22.96 25.91 3.60
CA THR A 201 -23.31 27.32 3.38
C THR A 201 -22.64 28.30 4.37
N LYS A 202 -22.25 27.84 5.55
CA LYS A 202 -21.50 28.62 6.54
C LYS A 202 -19.99 28.28 6.57
N GLY A 203 -19.51 27.55 5.58
CA GLY A 203 -18.13 27.05 5.58
C GLY A 203 -17.95 25.78 6.43
N TRP A 204 -16.81 25.15 6.30
CA TRP A 204 -16.48 23.90 6.96
C TRP A 204 -14.96 23.77 7.11
N TYR A 205 -14.50 23.23 8.23
CA TYR A 205 -13.10 22.99 8.48
C TYR A 205 -12.86 21.69 9.23
N ARG A 206 -11.81 20.96 8.83
CA ARG A 206 -11.42 19.69 9.45
C ARG A 206 -9.92 19.64 9.66
N GLU A 207 -9.53 19.11 10.81
CA GLU A 207 -8.19 18.65 11.10
C GLU A 207 -8.19 17.14 11.33
N GLN A 208 -7.21 16.45 10.79
CA GLN A 208 -7.04 15.01 10.94
C GLN A 208 -5.58 14.67 11.17
N THR A 209 -5.31 13.88 12.21
CA THR A 209 -4.00 13.31 12.48
C THR A 209 -4.08 11.80 12.37
N VAL A 210 -3.34 11.22 11.41
CA VAL A 210 -3.22 9.77 11.23
C VAL A 210 -1.82 9.34 11.63
N ARG A 211 -1.73 8.43 12.60
CA ARG A 211 -0.46 7.84 13.07
C ARG A 211 -0.47 6.35 12.84
N ASN A 212 0.59 5.86 12.20
CA ASN A 212 0.86 4.44 12.05
C ASN A 212 2.21 4.14 12.69
N PHE A 213 2.25 3.12 13.51
CA PHE A 213 3.47 2.57 14.08
C PHE A 213 3.50 1.08 13.86
N GLU A 214 4.60 0.58 13.32
CA GLU A 214 4.86 -0.85 13.18
C GLU A 214 6.27 -1.16 13.68
N MET A 215 6.39 -2.26 14.42
CA MET A 215 7.66 -2.78 14.92
C MET A 215 7.73 -4.28 14.61
N ASN A 216 8.86 -4.69 14.05
CA ASN A 216 9.18 -6.08 13.79
C ASN A 216 10.47 -6.45 14.50
N THR A 217 10.49 -7.61 15.15
CA THR A 217 11.69 -8.18 15.77
C THR A 217 11.83 -9.61 15.27
N ASP A 218 12.99 -9.91 14.67
CA ASP A 218 13.25 -11.20 14.04
C ASP A 218 14.50 -11.85 14.63
N PHE A 219 14.48 -13.18 14.69
CA PHE A 219 15.67 -13.99 14.76
C PHE A 219 15.64 -15.07 13.68
N MET A 220 16.80 -15.46 13.17
CA MET A 220 16.90 -16.53 12.18
C MET A 220 18.25 -17.24 12.26
N PHE A 221 18.22 -18.53 12.51
CA PHE A 221 19.35 -19.43 12.34
C PHE A 221 19.37 -19.92 10.89
N ASN A 222 20.52 -19.77 10.22
CA ASN A 222 20.72 -20.27 8.87
C ASN A 222 21.86 -21.27 8.89
N TYR A 223 21.63 -22.42 8.28
CA TYR A 223 22.62 -23.47 8.06
C TYR A 223 22.82 -23.70 6.59
N LYS A 224 24.09 -23.79 6.15
CA LYS A 224 24.44 -24.09 4.75
C LYS A 224 25.60 -25.09 4.74
N ASP A 225 25.46 -26.14 3.94
CA ASP A 225 26.51 -27.13 3.75
C ASP A 225 26.40 -27.81 2.38
N SER A 226 27.46 -28.52 2.01
CA SER A 226 27.54 -29.32 0.79
C SER A 226 28.04 -30.72 1.09
N PHE A 227 27.33 -31.73 0.60
CA PHE A 227 27.61 -33.15 0.85
C PHE A 227 27.69 -33.89 -0.50
N GLY A 228 28.87 -33.98 -1.07
CA GLY A 228 29.02 -34.53 -2.40
C GLY A 228 28.27 -33.71 -3.45
N ASP A 229 27.33 -34.35 -4.14
CA ASP A 229 26.48 -33.71 -5.17
C ASP A 229 25.28 -32.93 -4.58
N PHE A 230 25.12 -32.88 -3.26
CA PHE A 230 24.01 -32.21 -2.59
C PHE A 230 24.46 -30.88 -1.96
N HIS A 231 23.66 -29.84 -2.19
CA HIS A 231 23.79 -28.56 -1.47
C HIS A 231 22.55 -28.32 -0.66
N LEU A 232 22.74 -28.09 0.64
CA LEU A 232 21.68 -27.85 1.61
C LEU A 232 21.75 -26.41 2.15
N SER A 233 20.63 -25.71 2.12
CA SER A 233 20.41 -24.47 2.86
C SER A 233 19.14 -24.60 3.68
N ALA A 234 19.21 -24.43 4.99
CA ALA A 234 18.08 -24.52 5.89
C ALA A 234 18.04 -23.34 6.83
N ALA A 235 16.86 -22.89 7.21
CA ALA A 235 16.70 -21.87 8.22
C ALA A 235 15.54 -22.18 9.17
N LEU A 236 15.68 -21.72 10.42
CA LEU A 236 14.64 -21.66 11.41
C LEU A 236 14.65 -20.28 12.04
N GLY A 237 13.51 -19.61 12.02
CA GLY A 237 13.39 -18.25 12.51
C GLY A 237 12.05 -17.97 13.18
N GLY A 238 11.98 -16.83 13.84
CA GLY A 238 10.74 -16.31 14.40
C GLY A 238 10.66 -14.80 14.23
N ASN A 239 9.44 -14.31 14.20
CA ASN A 239 9.12 -12.88 14.11
C ASN A 239 8.08 -12.52 15.15
N ARG A 240 8.21 -11.32 15.70
CA ARG A 240 7.15 -10.64 16.43
C ARG A 240 6.86 -9.31 15.77
N MET A 241 5.66 -9.18 15.21
CA MET A 241 5.12 -7.95 14.65
C MET A 241 4.16 -7.30 15.66
N TYR A 242 4.28 -5.98 15.83
CA TYR A 242 3.33 -5.15 16.55
C TYR A 242 2.98 -3.94 15.72
N GLN A 243 1.70 -3.71 15.52
CA GLN A 243 1.17 -2.59 14.75
C GLN A 243 0.19 -1.78 15.59
N LYS A 244 0.26 -0.47 15.48
CA LYS A 244 -0.66 0.48 16.10
C LYS A 244 -1.07 1.53 15.07
N PHE A 245 -2.37 1.68 14.91
CA PHE A 245 -3.01 2.71 14.11
C PHE A 245 -3.80 3.64 15.02
N GLN A 246 -3.70 4.94 14.78
CA GLN A 246 -4.50 5.95 15.45
C GLN A 246 -4.93 7.01 14.43
N ASN A 247 -6.21 7.33 14.42
CA ASN A 247 -6.78 8.42 13.63
C ASN A 247 -7.62 9.31 14.54
N VAL A 248 -7.25 10.59 14.65
CA VAL A 248 -8.01 11.61 15.36
C VAL A 248 -8.50 12.61 14.33
N THR A 249 -9.81 12.83 14.30
CA THR A 249 -10.44 13.77 13.36
C THR A 249 -11.31 14.73 14.16
N GLN A 250 -11.14 16.02 13.91
CA GLN A 250 -11.96 17.09 14.47
C GLN A 250 -12.54 17.94 13.34
N THR A 251 -13.84 18.22 13.41
CA THR A 251 -14.55 18.91 12.33
C THR A 251 -15.44 20.01 12.89
N ALA A 252 -15.26 21.23 12.40
CA ALA A 252 -16.17 22.34 12.53
C ALA A 252 -17.08 22.34 11.30
N GLU A 253 -18.35 21.89 11.45
CA GLU A 253 -19.29 21.76 10.32
C GLU A 253 -19.86 23.09 9.85
N ASN A 254 -19.86 24.10 10.72
CA ASN A 254 -20.23 25.48 10.42
C ASN A 254 -19.24 26.40 11.10
N LEU A 255 -18.92 27.51 10.46
CA LEU A 255 -18.02 28.54 10.98
C LEU A 255 -18.82 29.75 11.46
N GLN A 256 -18.41 30.36 12.58
CA GLN A 256 -19.00 31.62 13.09
C GLN A 256 -18.63 32.78 12.18
N GLU A 257 -17.34 32.93 11.93
CA GLU A 257 -16.81 33.94 11.03
C GLU A 257 -16.43 33.28 9.70
N PRO A 258 -16.94 33.77 8.57
CA PRO A 258 -16.62 33.22 7.26
C PRO A 258 -15.09 33.18 6.99
N ASP A 259 -14.65 32.12 6.34
CA ASP A 259 -13.28 31.93 5.85
C ASP A 259 -12.17 31.99 6.91
N VAL A 260 -12.55 31.98 8.21
CA VAL A 260 -11.62 31.75 9.34
C VAL A 260 -11.54 30.26 9.64
N PHE A 261 -10.60 29.56 9.02
CA PHE A 261 -10.45 28.11 9.09
C PHE A 261 -9.68 27.67 10.34
N LEU A 262 -10.36 27.71 11.49
CA LEU A 262 -9.87 27.27 12.79
C LEU A 262 -10.95 26.45 13.50
N LEU A 263 -10.58 25.40 14.22
CA LEU A 263 -11.54 24.57 14.98
C LEU A 263 -12.29 25.37 16.05
N VAL A 264 -11.65 26.36 16.66
CA VAL A 264 -12.27 27.25 17.67
C VAL A 264 -13.37 28.13 17.07
N ASN A 265 -13.36 28.34 15.75
CA ASN A 265 -14.35 29.14 15.02
C ASN A 265 -15.64 28.35 14.68
N VAL A 266 -15.89 27.23 15.35
CA VAL A 266 -17.09 26.43 15.12
C VAL A 266 -18.36 27.16 15.60
N ASP A 267 -19.39 27.22 14.72
CA ASP A 267 -20.74 27.62 15.10
C ASP A 267 -21.49 26.36 15.56
N GLY A 268 -21.58 26.21 16.88
CA GLY A 268 -22.18 25.06 17.52
C GLY A 268 -21.18 24.08 18.12
N ARG A 269 -21.35 22.79 17.84
CA ARG A 269 -20.59 21.73 18.46
C ARG A 269 -19.45 21.27 17.53
N LEU A 270 -18.24 21.21 18.07
CA LEU A 270 -17.11 20.55 17.41
C LEU A 270 -17.35 19.02 17.38
N LEU A 271 -17.34 18.44 16.18
CA LEU A 271 -17.40 16.99 16.02
C LEU A 271 -15.98 16.41 16.17
N SER A 272 -15.85 15.43 17.03
CA SER A 272 -14.58 14.75 17.25
C SER A 272 -14.77 13.25 17.15
N SER A 273 -13.88 12.59 16.42
CA SER A 273 -13.80 11.13 16.36
C SER A 273 -12.36 10.66 16.58
N ASN A 274 -12.24 9.51 17.24
CA ASN A 274 -10.95 8.88 17.51
C ASN A 274 -11.06 7.38 17.25
N THR A 275 -10.23 6.89 16.35
CA THR A 275 -10.11 5.45 16.09
C THR A 275 -8.73 4.98 16.48
N ARG A 276 -8.66 3.90 17.25
CA ARG A 276 -7.42 3.26 17.66
C ARG A 276 -7.52 1.76 17.39
N ARG A 277 -6.50 1.21 16.72
CA ARG A 277 -6.40 -0.21 16.41
C ARG A 277 -4.99 -0.68 16.75
N GLU A 278 -4.91 -1.86 17.36
CA GLU A 278 -3.64 -2.51 17.70
C GLU A 278 -3.70 -3.97 17.23
N LYS A 279 -2.61 -4.44 16.65
CA LYS A 279 -2.46 -5.80 16.16
C LYS A 279 -1.09 -6.33 16.54
N GLY A 280 -1.04 -7.58 17.00
CA GLY A 280 0.19 -8.32 17.26
C GLY A 280 0.13 -9.67 16.58
N VAL A 281 1.22 -10.06 15.93
CA VAL A 281 1.39 -11.39 15.34
C VAL A 281 2.74 -11.94 15.77
N ASN A 282 2.74 -13.13 16.34
CA ASN A 282 3.94 -13.90 16.58
C ASN A 282 4.05 -15.01 15.53
N SER A 283 5.24 -15.27 15.05
CA SER A 283 5.46 -16.22 13.97
C SER A 283 6.65 -17.11 14.25
N LEU A 284 6.55 -18.37 13.88
CA LEU A 284 7.67 -19.31 13.77
C LEU A 284 7.70 -19.82 12.33
N TYR A 285 8.86 -19.80 11.69
CA TYR A 285 9.00 -20.20 10.29
C TYR A 285 10.32 -20.88 10.02
N GLY A 286 10.35 -21.66 8.96
CA GLY A 286 11.56 -22.28 8.47
C GLY A 286 11.49 -22.61 7.00
N TYR A 287 12.66 -22.84 6.43
CA TYR A 287 12.78 -23.34 5.05
C TYR A 287 13.91 -24.35 4.93
N VAL A 288 13.80 -25.18 3.92
CA VAL A 288 14.84 -26.10 3.46
C VAL A 288 14.92 -26.01 1.95
N ASN A 289 16.09 -25.62 1.44
CA ASN A 289 16.42 -25.68 0.01
C ASN A 289 17.48 -26.78 -0.16
N LEU A 290 17.18 -27.75 -0.99
CA LEU A 290 18.05 -28.85 -1.31
C LEU A 290 18.28 -28.86 -2.82
N SER A 291 19.51 -28.82 -3.26
CA SER A 291 19.85 -29.08 -4.68
C SER A 291 20.68 -30.35 -4.84
N TRP A 292 20.44 -31.03 -5.92
CA TRP A 292 21.20 -32.22 -6.33
C TRP A 292 21.79 -32.01 -7.70
N ARG A 293 23.12 -32.10 -7.77
CA ARG A 293 23.93 -31.91 -9.01
C ARG A 293 23.62 -30.61 -9.75
N ASP A 294 23.15 -29.58 -9.04
CA ASP A 294 22.72 -28.32 -9.60
C ASP A 294 21.65 -28.44 -10.71
N MET A 295 20.95 -29.57 -10.79
CA MET A 295 19.90 -29.81 -11.79
C MET A 295 18.53 -30.08 -11.17
N LEU A 296 18.44 -30.63 -9.97
CA LEU A 296 17.18 -30.84 -9.26
C LEU A 296 17.17 -30.00 -7.97
N PHE A 297 16.16 -29.18 -7.81
CA PHE A 297 15.99 -28.28 -6.67
C PHE A 297 14.67 -28.58 -5.98
N LEU A 298 14.73 -28.70 -4.66
CA LEU A 298 13.57 -28.87 -3.80
C LEU A 298 13.56 -27.73 -2.77
N ASP A 299 12.46 -26.98 -2.75
CA ASP A 299 12.22 -25.86 -1.83
C ASP A 299 11.03 -26.21 -0.93
N LEU A 300 11.28 -26.30 0.37
CA LEU A 300 10.25 -26.53 1.38
C LEU A 300 10.18 -25.33 2.29
N THR A 301 9.00 -24.80 2.53
CA THR A 301 8.79 -23.75 3.53
C THR A 301 7.63 -24.10 4.45
N ALA A 302 7.72 -23.64 5.67
CA ALA A 302 6.63 -23.77 6.63
C ALA A 302 6.63 -22.56 7.55
N ARG A 303 5.43 -22.06 7.87
CA ARG A 303 5.24 -20.96 8.82
C ARG A 303 3.98 -21.20 9.64
N ASN A 304 4.04 -20.85 10.91
CA ASN A 304 2.87 -20.74 11.77
C ASN A 304 2.79 -19.36 12.37
N ASP A 305 1.64 -18.73 12.24
CA ASP A 305 1.34 -17.43 12.82
C ASP A 305 0.31 -17.54 13.94
N TRP A 306 0.47 -16.73 14.98
CA TRP A 306 -0.48 -16.54 16.07
C TRP A 306 -0.90 -15.07 16.06
N SER A 307 -2.10 -14.80 15.58
CA SER A 307 -2.62 -13.44 15.45
C SER A 307 -3.53 -13.04 16.60
N SER A 308 -3.36 -11.82 17.08
CA SER A 308 -4.23 -11.22 18.10
C SER A 308 -5.63 -10.83 17.60
N THR A 309 -5.87 -10.89 16.29
CA THR A 309 -7.14 -10.52 15.67
C THR A 309 -8.18 -11.64 15.71
N LEU A 310 -7.74 -12.87 16.00
CA LEU A 310 -8.55 -14.08 16.03
C LEU A 310 -8.70 -14.61 17.46
N ALA A 311 -9.81 -15.32 17.73
CA ALA A 311 -10.07 -15.88 19.04
C ALA A 311 -9.10 -17.03 19.40
N PRO A 312 -8.80 -17.25 20.67
CA PRO A 312 -8.09 -18.44 21.12
C PRO A 312 -8.73 -19.73 20.56
N GLY A 313 -7.91 -20.58 19.95
CA GLY A 313 -8.37 -21.79 19.24
C GLY A 313 -8.42 -21.63 17.72
N ASN A 314 -8.62 -20.40 17.19
CA ASN A 314 -8.56 -20.08 15.77
C ASN A 314 -7.40 -19.12 15.42
N ASN A 315 -6.69 -18.61 16.41
CA ASN A 315 -5.64 -17.60 16.25
C ASN A 315 -4.31 -18.16 15.73
N SER A 316 -4.16 -19.49 15.66
CA SER A 316 -2.97 -20.17 15.15
C SER A 316 -3.29 -20.80 13.80
N TYR A 317 -2.52 -20.48 12.78
CA TYR A 317 -2.68 -21.01 11.44
C TYR A 317 -1.33 -21.33 10.82
N PHE A 318 -1.27 -22.54 10.24
CA PHE A 318 -0.07 -23.12 9.66
C PHE A 318 -0.18 -23.14 8.14
N TYR A 319 0.87 -22.69 7.47
CA TYR A 319 0.90 -22.65 6.02
C TYR A 319 2.25 -23.11 5.46
N PRO A 320 2.27 -24.29 4.83
CA PRO A 320 3.42 -24.86 4.17
C PRO A 320 3.47 -24.50 2.68
N SER A 321 4.65 -24.62 2.09
CA SER A 321 4.82 -24.68 0.63
C SER A 321 5.86 -25.69 0.22
N VAL A 322 5.71 -26.21 -1.00
CA VAL A 322 6.65 -27.12 -1.66
C VAL A 322 6.86 -26.63 -3.09
N GLY A 323 8.11 -26.44 -3.47
CA GLY A 323 8.53 -26.14 -4.83
C GLY A 323 9.53 -27.15 -5.34
N VAL A 324 9.41 -27.55 -6.58
CA VAL A 324 10.38 -28.42 -7.28
C VAL A 324 10.72 -27.78 -8.61
N SER A 325 12.01 -27.71 -8.93
CA SER A 325 12.45 -27.34 -10.27
C SER A 325 13.54 -28.28 -10.77
N PHE A 326 13.50 -28.56 -12.07
CA PHE A 326 14.37 -29.52 -12.71
C PHE A 326 14.92 -28.97 -14.04
N LEU A 327 16.24 -28.90 -14.12
CA LEU A 327 16.98 -28.51 -15.33
C LEU A 327 17.14 -29.74 -16.24
N LEU A 328 16.26 -29.85 -17.23
CA LEU A 328 16.25 -30.95 -18.18
C LEU A 328 17.47 -30.92 -19.14
N ASP A 329 17.95 -29.73 -19.48
CA ASP A 329 19.12 -29.55 -20.33
C ASP A 329 20.38 -30.15 -19.71
N GLU A 330 20.58 -29.98 -18.39
CA GLU A 330 21.71 -30.60 -17.69
C GLU A 330 21.53 -32.13 -17.58
N ALA A 331 20.32 -32.59 -17.22
CA ALA A 331 20.03 -34.01 -17.03
C ALA A 331 20.13 -34.82 -18.32
N LEU A 332 19.76 -34.23 -19.48
CA LEU A 332 19.76 -34.89 -20.79
C LEU A 332 21.02 -34.58 -21.60
N GLY A 333 21.93 -33.75 -21.09
CA GLY A 333 23.17 -33.38 -21.75
C GLY A 333 22.96 -32.62 -23.07
N PHE A 334 22.02 -31.65 -23.07
CA PHE A 334 21.69 -30.88 -24.27
C PHE A 334 22.83 -30.03 -24.77
N ARG A 335 23.79 -29.66 -23.92
CA ARG A 335 25.01 -28.96 -24.37
C ARG A 335 25.74 -29.70 -25.49
N GLU A 336 25.69 -31.05 -25.49
CA GLU A 336 26.33 -31.88 -26.54
C GLU A 336 25.33 -32.29 -27.64
N ARG A 337 24.08 -32.58 -27.29
CA ARG A 337 23.07 -33.17 -28.17
C ARG A 337 22.23 -32.14 -28.93
N ALA A 338 21.99 -30.99 -28.31
CA ALA A 338 21.17 -29.91 -28.84
C ALA A 338 21.72 -28.54 -28.41
N PRO A 339 22.91 -28.14 -28.97
CA PRO A 339 23.62 -26.92 -28.51
C PRO A 339 22.85 -25.61 -28.72
N TRP A 340 21.72 -25.66 -29.38
CA TRP A 340 20.81 -24.53 -29.55
C TRP A 340 19.85 -24.37 -28.36
N VAL A 341 19.79 -25.33 -27.43
CA VAL A 341 19.05 -25.25 -26.17
C VAL A 341 20.02 -24.83 -25.08
N ASP A 342 19.93 -23.61 -24.62
CA ASP A 342 20.78 -23.06 -23.56
C ASP A 342 20.29 -23.46 -22.16
N MET A 343 18.95 -23.57 -22.01
CA MET A 343 18.28 -23.96 -20.75
C MET A 343 16.90 -24.53 -21.07
N LEU A 344 16.54 -25.59 -20.39
CA LEU A 344 15.18 -26.13 -20.37
C LEU A 344 14.87 -26.58 -18.95
N LYS A 345 13.96 -25.82 -18.28
CA LYS A 345 13.61 -26.01 -16.89
C LYS A 345 12.12 -26.30 -16.74
N LEU A 346 11.80 -27.33 -16.00
CA LEU A 346 10.45 -27.61 -15.50
C LEU A 346 10.35 -27.12 -14.06
N ARG A 347 9.21 -26.55 -13.70
CA ARG A 347 8.91 -26.15 -12.33
C ARG A 347 7.49 -26.54 -11.93
N GLY A 348 7.32 -26.83 -10.65
CA GLY A 348 6.02 -27.04 -10.05
C GLY A 348 6.05 -26.61 -8.61
N SER A 349 5.00 -25.99 -8.14
CA SER A 349 4.86 -25.58 -6.74
C SER A 349 3.44 -25.76 -6.23
N TRP A 350 3.35 -25.98 -4.94
CA TRP A 350 2.13 -25.96 -4.17
C TRP A 350 2.35 -25.11 -2.93
N ALA A 351 1.40 -24.26 -2.59
CA ALA A 351 1.44 -23.46 -1.39
C ALA A 351 0.04 -23.36 -0.76
N ASN A 352 0.03 -23.36 0.56
CA ASN A 352 -1.13 -23.02 1.35
C ASN A 352 -0.79 -21.76 2.15
N VAL A 353 -1.66 -20.72 2.13
CA VAL A 353 -1.45 -19.45 2.81
C VAL A 353 -2.68 -19.09 3.61
N GLY A 354 -2.48 -18.73 4.88
CA GLY A 354 -3.54 -18.20 5.75
C GLY A 354 -3.52 -16.68 5.79
N ASN A 355 -4.71 -16.06 5.96
CA ASN A 355 -4.85 -14.62 6.20
C ASN A 355 -5.81 -14.40 7.37
N ASP A 356 -5.48 -13.46 8.26
CA ASP A 356 -6.31 -13.08 9.39
C ASP A 356 -7.24 -11.90 9.05
N THR A 357 -7.93 -11.35 10.05
CA THR A 357 -8.85 -10.22 9.89
C THR A 357 -8.29 -8.93 10.50
N ASP A 358 -9.03 -7.83 10.31
CA ASP A 358 -8.79 -6.57 11.02
C ASP A 358 -8.99 -6.75 12.54
N PRO A 359 -8.32 -5.92 13.37
CA PRO A 359 -8.51 -5.91 14.81
C PRO A 359 -9.96 -5.61 15.21
N TYR A 360 -10.40 -6.22 16.32
CA TYR A 360 -11.68 -5.96 17.01
C TYR A 360 -12.93 -6.38 16.23
N GLN A 361 -12.82 -7.38 15.36
CA GLN A 361 -13.95 -7.94 14.60
C GLN A 361 -14.69 -9.08 15.33
N LEU A 362 -14.18 -9.54 16.48
CA LEU A 362 -14.73 -10.70 17.17
C LEU A 362 -15.94 -10.41 18.03
N THR A 363 -16.03 -9.18 18.59
CA THR A 363 -17.04 -8.81 19.58
C THR A 363 -17.72 -7.50 19.21
N ALA A 364 -19.04 -7.47 19.38
CA ALA A 364 -19.80 -6.26 19.19
C ALA A 364 -19.49 -5.25 20.31
N ILE A 365 -19.38 -3.99 19.93
CA ILE A 365 -19.24 -2.87 20.86
C ILE A 365 -20.43 -1.93 20.68
N TYR A 366 -20.82 -1.28 21.77
CA TYR A 366 -21.79 -0.19 21.70
C TYR A 366 -21.14 1.06 21.13
N SER A 367 -21.81 1.72 20.21
CA SER A 367 -21.42 3.04 19.70
C SER A 367 -22.29 4.12 20.35
N ASN A 368 -21.79 5.36 20.42
CA ASN A 368 -22.61 6.48 20.87
C ASN A 368 -23.81 6.65 19.95
N SER A 369 -24.99 6.90 20.53
CA SER A 369 -26.18 7.30 19.78
C SER A 369 -26.19 8.82 19.57
N ASP A 370 -27.13 9.29 18.75
CA ASP A 370 -27.34 10.72 18.53
C ASP A 370 -27.96 11.41 19.75
N PHE A 371 -28.46 10.64 20.73
CA PHE A 371 -28.93 11.13 22.01
C PHE A 371 -27.78 11.24 23.02
N GLN A 372 -27.68 12.34 23.72
CA GLN A 372 -26.64 12.56 24.71
C GLN A 372 -26.71 11.49 25.83
N GLY A 373 -25.57 10.81 26.05
CA GLY A 373 -25.45 9.69 26.98
C GLY A 373 -26.10 8.39 26.55
N GLY A 374 -26.63 8.33 25.32
CA GLY A 374 -27.21 7.13 24.78
C GLY A 374 -26.18 6.27 24.03
N TYR A 375 -26.45 4.96 23.95
CA TYR A 375 -25.68 4.00 23.21
C TYR A 375 -26.60 3.23 22.26
N ARG A 376 -26.04 2.80 21.13
CA ARG A 376 -26.72 1.90 20.21
C ARG A 376 -25.88 0.66 19.97
N LEU A 377 -26.56 -0.45 19.74
CA LEU A 377 -25.91 -1.70 19.33
C LEU A 377 -25.23 -1.52 17.96
N SER A 378 -24.18 -2.30 17.75
CA SER A 378 -23.58 -2.42 16.40
C SER A 378 -24.65 -2.89 15.41
N SER A 379 -24.70 -2.27 14.24
CA SER A 379 -25.53 -2.73 13.13
C SER A 379 -24.99 -4.00 12.43
N ALA A 380 -23.82 -4.49 12.87
CA ALA A 380 -23.20 -5.72 12.36
C ALA A 380 -23.13 -6.76 13.48
N ILE A 381 -23.60 -7.98 13.23
CA ILE A 381 -23.39 -9.14 14.08
C ILE A 381 -21.94 -9.59 13.89
N GLN A 382 -21.16 -9.48 14.96
CA GLN A 382 -19.79 -9.98 15.00
C GLN A 382 -19.77 -11.49 15.23
N ASN A 383 -18.67 -12.13 14.84
CA ASN A 383 -18.52 -13.57 15.00
C ASN A 383 -17.23 -13.88 15.76
N TYR A 384 -17.37 -14.34 16.99
CA TYR A 384 -16.22 -14.72 17.83
C TYR A 384 -15.44 -15.92 17.25
N ASN A 385 -16.10 -16.79 16.48
CA ASN A 385 -15.52 -18.03 15.96
C ASN A 385 -14.95 -17.86 14.54
N ILE A 386 -14.64 -16.63 14.11
CA ILE A 386 -13.99 -16.40 12.80
C ILE A 386 -12.68 -17.19 12.74
N LYS A 387 -12.52 -17.89 11.62
CA LYS A 387 -11.30 -18.62 11.26
C LYS A 387 -10.47 -17.79 10.29
N PRO A 388 -9.17 -18.06 10.15
CA PRO A 388 -8.37 -17.50 9.06
C PRO A 388 -8.95 -17.90 7.69
N GLU A 389 -8.82 -17.01 6.72
CA GLU A 389 -9.01 -17.36 5.31
C GLU A 389 -7.91 -18.32 4.88
N ASN A 390 -8.21 -19.22 3.95
CA ASN A 390 -7.25 -20.17 3.41
C ASN A 390 -7.14 -20.04 1.90
N ILE A 391 -5.91 -19.91 1.41
CA ILE A 391 -5.59 -19.83 -0.02
C ILE A 391 -4.69 -21.01 -0.36
N GLU A 392 -5.17 -21.90 -1.18
CA GLU A 392 -4.42 -23.01 -1.73
C GLU A 392 -4.10 -22.74 -3.20
N SER A 393 -2.83 -22.86 -3.57
CA SER A 393 -2.36 -22.55 -4.91
C SER A 393 -1.45 -23.63 -5.48
N TRP A 394 -1.65 -23.93 -6.75
CA TRP A 394 -0.80 -24.80 -7.56
C TRP A 394 -0.27 -24.02 -8.74
N GLU A 395 0.99 -24.21 -9.05
CA GLU A 395 1.62 -23.67 -10.24
C GLU A 395 2.50 -24.72 -10.89
N THR A 396 2.46 -24.82 -12.22
CA THR A 396 3.40 -25.62 -12.98
C THR A 396 3.83 -24.81 -14.21
N GLY A 397 5.11 -24.92 -14.58
CA GLY A 397 5.63 -24.14 -15.69
C GLY A 397 6.85 -24.77 -16.37
N ILE A 398 7.10 -24.29 -17.56
CA ILE A 398 8.27 -24.60 -18.36
C ILE A 398 8.96 -23.32 -18.79
N GLU A 399 10.26 -23.26 -18.57
CA GLU A 399 11.11 -22.14 -19.01
C GLU A 399 12.16 -22.69 -19.97
N ALA A 400 12.29 -22.08 -21.16
CA ALA A 400 13.27 -22.42 -22.17
C ALA A 400 14.07 -21.19 -22.59
N ARG A 401 15.38 -21.35 -22.76
CA ARG A 401 16.26 -20.37 -23.39
C ARG A 401 16.99 -21.06 -24.55
N LEU A 402 16.91 -20.43 -25.71
CA LEU A 402 17.35 -21.03 -26.97
C LEU A 402 18.25 -20.06 -27.75
N PHE A 403 19.16 -20.62 -28.54
CA PHE A 403 20.01 -19.89 -29.48
C PHE A 403 20.90 -18.81 -28.84
N GLY A 404 21.59 -19.17 -27.74
CA GLY A 404 22.43 -18.23 -26.99
C GLY A 404 21.62 -17.14 -26.29
N GLY A 405 20.43 -17.47 -25.78
CA GLY A 405 19.53 -16.56 -25.07
C GLY A 405 18.78 -15.59 -25.99
N ARG A 406 18.75 -15.84 -27.31
CA ARG A 406 17.99 -14.99 -28.25
C ARG A 406 16.49 -15.20 -28.18
N ILE A 407 16.07 -16.38 -27.77
CA ILE A 407 14.66 -16.71 -27.53
C ILE A 407 14.55 -17.19 -26.10
N GLY A 408 13.77 -16.48 -25.30
CA GLY A 408 13.31 -16.87 -23.97
C GLY A 408 11.82 -17.15 -24.02
N LEU A 409 11.38 -18.32 -23.54
CA LEU A 409 9.98 -18.69 -23.43
C LEU A 409 9.73 -19.14 -21.98
N ASP A 410 8.74 -18.56 -21.32
CA ASP A 410 8.22 -19.00 -20.04
C ASP A 410 6.71 -19.20 -20.17
N VAL A 411 6.25 -20.40 -19.87
CA VAL A 411 4.82 -20.75 -19.85
C VAL A 411 4.49 -21.32 -18.49
N ALA A 412 3.53 -20.74 -17.82
CA ALA A 412 3.04 -21.22 -16.54
C ALA A 412 1.53 -21.39 -16.56
N TYR A 413 1.05 -22.43 -15.91
CA TYR A 413 -0.34 -22.62 -15.53
C TYR A 413 -0.46 -22.51 -14.02
N TYR A 414 -1.43 -21.75 -13.53
CA TYR A 414 -1.73 -21.64 -12.12
C TYR A 414 -3.20 -21.90 -11.84
N ASP A 415 -3.46 -22.38 -10.63
CA ASP A 415 -4.79 -22.54 -10.05
C ASP A 415 -4.70 -22.16 -8.58
N SER A 416 -5.54 -21.24 -8.13
CA SER A 416 -5.56 -20.69 -6.79
C SER A 416 -7.00 -20.64 -6.28
N THR A 417 -7.26 -21.33 -5.18
CA THR A 417 -8.58 -21.39 -4.55
C THR A 417 -8.52 -20.75 -3.16
N THR A 418 -9.32 -19.71 -2.96
CA THR A 418 -9.52 -19.07 -1.66
C THR A 418 -10.80 -19.61 -1.03
N THR A 419 -10.69 -20.15 0.17
CA THR A 419 -11.81 -20.68 0.96
C THR A 419 -11.92 -19.96 2.30
N ASP A 420 -13.05 -20.12 2.99
CA ASP A 420 -13.30 -19.49 4.30
C ASP A 420 -13.10 -17.98 4.30
N GLN A 421 -13.44 -17.28 3.21
CA GLN A 421 -13.30 -15.84 3.11
C GLN A 421 -14.03 -15.14 4.26
N ILE A 422 -13.37 -14.16 4.88
CA ILE A 422 -13.94 -13.35 5.96
C ILE A 422 -14.75 -12.21 5.34
N ILE A 423 -16.05 -12.42 5.19
CA ILE A 423 -16.94 -11.48 4.50
C ILE A 423 -18.10 -11.02 5.40
N THR A 424 -18.55 -9.79 5.12
CA THR A 424 -19.75 -9.24 5.73
C THR A 424 -20.92 -9.42 4.77
N VAL A 425 -21.91 -10.20 5.18
CA VAL A 425 -23.12 -10.45 4.38
C VAL A 425 -24.32 -9.70 4.97
N PRO A 426 -25.32 -9.33 4.17
CA PRO A 426 -26.58 -8.78 4.68
C PRO A 426 -27.23 -9.74 5.68
N ALA A 427 -27.82 -9.19 6.73
CA ALA A 427 -28.62 -9.94 7.69
C ALA A 427 -30.08 -9.49 7.62
N ASP A 428 -31.02 -10.38 8.00
CA ASP A 428 -32.41 -10.02 8.09
C ASP A 428 -32.61 -8.99 9.21
N TRP A 429 -33.27 -7.88 8.94
CA TRP A 429 -33.56 -6.82 9.88
C TRP A 429 -34.34 -7.28 11.12
N ALA A 430 -35.04 -8.40 11.05
CA ALA A 430 -35.69 -9.02 12.20
C ALA A 430 -34.67 -9.48 13.26
N THR A 431 -33.39 -9.65 12.91
CA THR A 431 -32.30 -9.94 13.85
C THR A 431 -31.83 -8.70 14.65
N GLY A 432 -32.30 -7.52 14.31
CA GLY A 432 -31.84 -6.24 14.86
C GLY A 432 -30.51 -5.74 14.29
N ALA A 433 -29.98 -6.37 13.24
CA ALA A 433 -28.74 -5.98 12.58
C ALA A 433 -28.89 -5.94 11.04
N ALA A 434 -28.11 -5.11 10.40
CA ALA A 434 -28.08 -4.97 8.94
C ALA A 434 -27.15 -5.98 8.27
N SER A 435 -26.15 -6.47 8.99
CA SER A 435 -25.12 -7.35 8.43
C SER A 435 -24.56 -8.34 9.46
N LYS A 436 -23.88 -9.36 8.96
CA LYS A 436 -23.23 -10.40 9.77
C LYS A 436 -21.85 -10.74 9.18
N LEU A 437 -20.85 -10.85 10.06
CA LEU A 437 -19.51 -11.31 9.71
C LEU A 437 -19.44 -12.84 9.78
N ILE A 438 -19.01 -13.48 8.68
CA ILE A 438 -18.90 -14.95 8.59
C ILE A 438 -17.66 -15.34 7.79
N ASN A 439 -17.22 -16.59 7.97
CA ASN A 439 -16.40 -17.27 6.98
C ASN A 439 -17.32 -17.91 5.96
N ALA A 440 -17.25 -17.48 4.72
CA ALA A 440 -18.04 -18.05 3.64
C ALA A 440 -17.41 -17.74 2.29
N GLY A 441 -17.86 -18.48 1.29
CA GLY A 441 -17.40 -18.29 -0.07
C GLY A 441 -16.17 -19.10 -0.42
N GLU A 442 -16.13 -19.42 -1.69
CA GLU A 442 -15.00 -20.03 -2.37
C GLU A 442 -14.80 -19.26 -3.68
N VAL A 443 -13.58 -18.83 -3.93
CA VAL A 443 -13.21 -18.17 -5.18
C VAL A 443 -12.04 -18.91 -5.77
N ASN A 444 -12.23 -19.44 -6.98
CA ASN A 444 -11.16 -20.05 -7.75
C ASN A 444 -10.69 -19.08 -8.83
N ASN A 445 -9.39 -18.95 -8.99
CA ASN A 445 -8.72 -18.15 -10.00
C ASN A 445 -7.66 -19.00 -10.67
N CYS A 446 -7.85 -19.34 -11.94
CA CYS A 446 -6.91 -20.13 -12.70
C CYS A 446 -6.59 -19.47 -14.04
N GLY A 447 -5.41 -19.74 -14.56
CA GLY A 447 -4.98 -19.15 -15.84
C GLY A 447 -3.69 -19.70 -16.38
N VAL A 448 -3.40 -19.28 -17.60
CA VAL A 448 -2.13 -19.55 -18.28
C VAL A 448 -1.41 -18.22 -18.52
N GLU A 449 -0.15 -18.17 -18.16
CA GLU A 449 0.73 -17.03 -18.43
C GLU A 449 1.80 -17.46 -19.45
N VAL A 450 2.05 -16.60 -20.43
CA VAL A 450 3.08 -16.82 -21.43
C VAL A 450 3.91 -15.56 -21.55
N ALA A 451 5.21 -15.69 -21.28
CA ALA A 451 6.18 -14.63 -21.51
C ALA A 451 7.14 -15.06 -22.63
N LEU A 452 7.31 -14.21 -23.64
CA LEU A 452 8.21 -14.42 -24.78
C LEU A 452 9.20 -13.26 -24.83
N ASP A 453 10.49 -13.57 -24.68
CA ASP A 453 11.60 -12.64 -24.86
C ASP A 453 12.31 -12.95 -26.18
N LEU A 454 12.36 -11.99 -27.08
CA LEU A 454 13.01 -12.15 -28.39
C LEU A 454 14.11 -11.10 -28.58
N ARG A 455 15.32 -11.58 -28.89
CA ARG A 455 16.47 -10.76 -29.29
C ARG A 455 16.87 -11.07 -30.70
N PRO A 456 16.10 -10.62 -31.71
CA PRO A 456 16.30 -11.04 -33.11
C PRO A 456 17.61 -10.53 -33.69
N VAL A 457 18.14 -9.43 -33.20
CA VAL A 457 19.40 -8.84 -33.64
C VAL A 457 20.26 -8.50 -32.41
N GLU A 458 21.40 -9.16 -32.34
CA GLU A 458 22.44 -8.82 -31.37
C GLU A 458 23.78 -8.74 -32.09
N THR A 459 24.30 -7.52 -32.21
CA THR A 459 25.59 -7.23 -32.83
C THR A 459 26.40 -6.32 -31.89
N LYS A 460 27.68 -6.08 -32.24
CA LYS A 460 28.55 -5.19 -31.46
C LYS A 460 27.94 -3.77 -31.27
N ASN A 461 27.10 -3.33 -32.18
CA ASN A 461 26.56 -1.95 -32.22
C ASN A 461 25.03 -1.88 -32.08
N TRP A 462 24.31 -3.00 -32.06
CA TRP A 462 22.85 -3.08 -32.00
C TRP A 462 22.42 -4.20 -31.04
N ARG A 463 21.56 -3.85 -30.14
CA ARG A 463 21.02 -4.81 -29.16
C ARG A 463 19.52 -4.59 -28.97
#